data_5937cca8760c5fe4f9067765676b8fab
#
_entry.id   5937cca8760c5fe4f9067765676b8fab
#
_cell.length_a   1.000
_cell.length_b   1.000
_cell.length_c   1.000
_cell.angle_alpha   90.00
_cell.angle_beta   90.00
_cell.angle_gamma   90.00
#
_symmetry.space_group_name_H-M   'P 1'
#
loop_
_entity.id
_entity.type
_entity.pdbx_description
1 polymer ?
#
loop_
_entity_poly.entity_id
_entity_poly.type
_entity_poly.pdbx_seq_one_letter_code
_entity_poly.pdbx_strand_id
1 'polypeptide(L)'
;MEGKSAQVAGDPDQLHTYTYSPDIGKGLVILGEREEAFGRAWHLPSPETVTTREFVTMIFEEVGKAARVQAAPKILLRTLGLFNRPLRETIEMLYEFEEPFVVDYSDFTRTFGNHATPLGEATRETVRWYREHRSRGR
;
A
#
# COMPACT_ATOMS: atom_id res chain seq x y z
N MET A 1 8.95 2.13 16.99
CA MET A 1 8.81 0.76 16.45
C MET A 1 9.68 -0.16 17.28
N GLU A 2 9.07 -1.19 17.90
CA GLU A 2 9.71 -2.00 18.96
C GLU A 2 10.44 -3.25 18.45
N GLY A 3 10.97 -3.27 17.22
CA GLY A 3 11.72 -4.42 16.69
C GLY A 3 10.91 -5.72 16.51
N LYS A 4 9.58 -5.61 16.55
CA LYS A 4 8.68 -6.75 16.28
C LYS A 4 8.66 -7.05 14.77
N SER A 5 8.41 -8.30 14.40
CA SER A 5 8.17 -8.67 13.01
C SER A 5 6.91 -8.00 12.46
N ALA A 6 6.96 -7.58 11.20
CA ALA A 6 5.76 -7.18 10.49
C ALA A 6 4.94 -8.43 10.15
N GLN A 7 3.70 -8.45 10.58
CA GLN A 7 2.76 -9.49 10.18
C GLN A 7 1.97 -8.98 8.98
N VAL A 8 1.95 -9.76 7.92
CA VAL A 8 1.25 -9.45 6.68
C VAL A 8 0.20 -10.51 6.39
N ALA A 9 -0.89 -10.11 5.77
CA ALA A 9 -1.91 -11.02 5.28
C ALA A 9 -1.49 -11.59 3.91
N GLY A 10 -1.87 -12.82 3.63
CA GLY A 10 -1.62 -13.49 2.35
C GLY A 10 -0.16 -13.80 2.07
N ASP A 11 0.20 -13.80 0.79
CA ASP A 11 1.55 -14.11 0.31
C ASP A 11 2.37 -12.82 0.18
N PRO A 12 3.43 -12.62 0.98
CA PRO A 12 4.24 -11.40 0.93
C PRO A 12 5.08 -11.28 -0.34
N ASP A 13 5.17 -12.32 -1.15
CA ASP A 13 5.99 -12.35 -2.36
C ASP A 13 5.18 -12.04 -3.64
N GLN A 14 3.87 -11.78 -3.51
CA GLN A 14 3.04 -11.28 -4.60
C GLN A 14 3.29 -9.81 -4.88
N LEU A 15 3.22 -9.45 -6.18
CA LEU A 15 3.37 -8.06 -6.64
C LEU A 15 2.13 -7.24 -6.31
N HIS A 16 2.35 -6.08 -5.70
CA HIS A 16 1.28 -5.13 -5.41
C HIS A 16 1.66 -3.70 -5.82
N THR A 17 0.68 -2.98 -6.34
CA THR A 17 0.78 -1.55 -6.59
C THR A 17 0.42 -0.79 -5.33
N TYR A 18 1.39 -0.06 -4.76
CA TYR A 18 1.19 0.81 -3.59
C TYR A 18 1.15 2.26 -4.05
N THR A 19 0.07 2.97 -3.75
CA THR A 19 -0.09 4.37 -4.14
C THR A 19 0.13 5.29 -2.95
N TYR A 20 0.95 6.32 -3.13
CA TYR A 20 1.23 7.32 -2.10
C TYR A 20 0.04 8.28 -1.96
N SER A 21 -0.49 8.45 -0.73
CA SER A 21 -1.71 9.25 -0.49
C SER A 21 -1.65 10.69 -1.00
N PRO A 22 -0.54 11.44 -0.89
CA PRO A 22 -0.43 12.76 -1.48
C PRO A 22 -0.54 12.77 -3.02
N ASP A 23 -0.08 11.71 -3.70
CA ASP A 23 -0.21 11.59 -5.14
C ASP A 23 -1.66 11.28 -5.56
N ILE A 24 -2.42 10.56 -4.72
CA ILE A 24 -3.87 10.42 -4.90
C ILE A 24 -4.51 11.81 -4.88
N GLY A 25 -4.16 12.66 -3.90
CA GLY A 25 -4.67 14.02 -3.81
C GLY A 25 -4.34 14.85 -5.05
N LYS A 26 -3.11 14.81 -5.55
CA LYS A 26 -2.70 15.48 -6.79
C LYS A 26 -3.49 14.98 -8.01
N GLY A 27 -3.63 13.66 -8.13
CA GLY A 27 -4.39 13.04 -9.22
C GLY A 27 -5.86 13.47 -9.22
N LEU A 28 -6.50 13.53 -8.05
CA LEU A 28 -7.89 13.99 -7.93
C LEU A 28 -8.05 15.46 -8.33
N VAL A 29 -7.10 16.33 -7.98
CA VAL A 29 -7.11 17.74 -8.42
C VAL A 29 -7.00 17.81 -9.94
N ILE A 30 -6.04 17.08 -10.54
CA ILE A 30 -5.88 17.04 -12.00
C ILE A 30 -7.19 16.60 -12.67
N LEU A 31 -7.83 15.54 -12.19
CA LEU A 31 -9.08 15.04 -12.77
C LEU A 31 -10.24 16.02 -12.60
N GLY A 32 -10.27 16.78 -11.50
CA GLY A 32 -11.31 17.78 -11.24
C GLY A 32 -11.18 19.04 -12.09
N GLU A 33 -9.98 19.37 -12.56
CA GLU A 33 -9.68 20.59 -13.33
C GLU A 33 -9.66 20.36 -14.86
N ARG A 34 -9.77 19.11 -15.34
CA ARG A 34 -9.62 18.75 -16.75
C ARG A 34 -10.92 18.19 -17.33
N GLU A 35 -11.47 18.84 -18.32
CA GLU A 35 -12.70 18.40 -18.99
C GLU A 35 -12.53 17.00 -19.63
N GLU A 36 -11.33 16.69 -20.12
CA GLU A 36 -11.00 15.40 -20.72
C GLU A 36 -11.10 14.21 -19.73
N ALA A 37 -11.15 14.53 -18.43
CA ALA A 37 -11.27 13.51 -17.39
C ALA A 37 -12.72 13.07 -17.16
N PHE A 38 -13.71 13.86 -17.56
CA PHE A 38 -15.09 13.63 -17.18
C PHE A 38 -15.73 12.45 -17.93
N GLY A 39 -16.67 11.79 -17.27
CA GLY A 39 -17.45 10.70 -17.85
C GLY A 39 -16.74 9.36 -17.98
N ARG A 40 -15.55 9.18 -17.38
CA ARG A 40 -14.80 7.92 -17.40
C ARG A 40 -14.07 7.67 -16.09
N ALA A 41 -13.75 6.40 -15.83
CA ALA A 41 -12.91 6.01 -14.70
C ALA A 41 -11.43 6.13 -15.04
N TRP A 42 -10.61 6.48 -14.05
CA TRP A 42 -9.18 6.63 -14.18
C TRP A 42 -8.45 5.89 -13.06
N HIS A 43 -7.42 5.13 -13.42
CA HIS A 43 -6.45 4.67 -12.45
C HIS A 43 -5.35 5.72 -12.29
N LEU A 44 -5.09 6.11 -11.05
CA LEU A 44 -4.07 7.13 -10.76
C LEU A 44 -2.66 6.54 -10.87
N PRO A 45 -1.67 7.33 -11.33
CA PRO A 45 -0.30 6.89 -11.36
C PRO A 45 0.21 6.48 -9.99
N SER A 46 0.94 5.39 -9.98
CA SER A 46 1.59 4.84 -8.79
C SER A 46 3.08 4.68 -9.08
N PRO A 47 3.93 4.61 -8.04
CA PRO A 47 5.33 4.29 -8.25
C PRO A 47 5.50 2.86 -8.76
N GLU A 48 6.74 2.40 -8.79
CA GLU A 48 7.07 1.03 -9.15
C GLU A 48 6.30 -0.01 -8.32
N THR A 49 5.79 -1.05 -9.00
CA THR A 49 5.14 -2.18 -8.36
C THR A 49 6.18 -3.10 -7.74
N VAL A 50 6.01 -3.44 -6.48
CA VAL A 50 6.93 -4.28 -5.70
C VAL A 50 6.17 -5.34 -4.92
N THR A 51 6.87 -6.34 -4.39
CA THR A 51 6.27 -7.29 -3.45
C THR A 51 6.01 -6.64 -2.09
N THR A 52 5.04 -7.16 -1.34
CA THR A 52 4.80 -6.71 0.04
C THR A 52 6.06 -6.86 0.91
N ARG A 53 6.86 -7.89 0.66
CA ARG A 53 8.13 -8.10 1.34
C ARG A 53 9.13 -6.99 1.07
N GLU A 54 9.29 -6.61 -0.19
CA GLU A 54 10.19 -5.50 -0.58
C GLU A 54 9.72 -4.19 0.03
N PHE A 55 8.43 -3.88 -0.05
CA PHE A 55 7.87 -2.67 0.55
C PHE A 55 8.11 -2.60 2.05
N VAL A 56 7.84 -3.69 2.79
CA VAL A 56 8.11 -3.75 4.23
C VAL A 56 9.61 -3.62 4.52
N THR A 57 10.47 -4.21 3.68
CA THR A 57 11.92 -4.10 3.82
C THR A 57 12.37 -2.65 3.71
N MET A 58 11.90 -1.88 2.71
CA MET A 58 12.18 -0.45 2.57
C MET A 58 11.78 0.34 3.83
N ILE A 59 10.62 0.02 4.43
CA ILE A 59 10.18 0.67 5.69
C ILE A 59 11.14 0.37 6.84
N PHE A 60 11.60 -0.89 6.96
CA PHE A 60 12.53 -1.28 8.02
C PHE A 60 13.91 -0.63 7.83
N GLU A 61 14.40 -0.54 6.62
CA GLU A 61 15.65 0.15 6.26
C GLU A 61 15.59 1.63 6.64
N GLU A 62 14.47 2.32 6.31
CA GLU A 62 14.28 3.72 6.66
C GLU A 62 14.25 3.96 8.18
N VAL A 63 13.85 2.99 8.98
CA VAL A 63 13.91 3.08 10.44
C VAL A 63 15.21 2.53 11.02
N GLY A 64 16.17 2.09 10.21
CA GLY A 64 17.47 1.56 10.62
C GLY A 64 17.39 0.20 11.32
N LYS A 65 16.49 -0.68 10.90
CA LYS A 65 16.27 -2.01 11.50
C LYS A 65 16.26 -3.10 10.44
N ALA A 66 16.68 -4.31 10.82
CA ALA A 66 16.55 -5.47 9.96
C ALA A 66 15.07 -5.86 9.77
N ALA A 67 14.68 -6.05 8.53
CA ALA A 67 13.32 -6.47 8.19
C ALA A 67 13.04 -7.90 8.68
N ARG A 68 11.87 -8.08 9.30
CA ARG A 68 11.33 -9.38 9.67
C ARG A 68 9.87 -9.42 9.22
N VAL A 69 9.61 -10.11 8.12
CA VAL A 69 8.28 -10.26 7.54
C VAL A 69 7.77 -11.66 7.83
N GLN A 70 6.58 -11.76 8.38
CA GLN A 70 5.92 -13.03 8.66
C GLN A 70 4.50 -12.99 8.07
N ALA A 71 4.20 -13.95 7.22
CA ALA A 71 2.84 -14.18 6.76
C ALA A 71 2.00 -14.81 7.88
N ALA A 72 0.81 -14.28 8.13
CA ALA A 72 -0.11 -14.88 9.08
C ALA A 72 -0.63 -16.22 8.52
N PRO A 73 -0.51 -17.34 9.26
CA PRO A 73 -0.98 -18.64 8.77
C PRO A 73 -2.49 -18.60 8.48
N LYS A 74 -2.89 -18.98 7.24
CA LYS A 74 -4.31 -19.01 6.82
C LYS A 74 -5.21 -19.79 7.79
N ILE A 75 -4.70 -20.90 8.28
CA ILE A 75 -5.46 -21.76 9.20
C ILE A 75 -5.78 -21.03 10.51
N LEU A 76 -4.84 -20.24 11.02
CA LEU A 76 -5.06 -19.43 12.22
C LEU A 76 -6.11 -18.35 11.98
N LEU A 77 -6.06 -17.67 10.85
CA LEU A 77 -7.05 -16.66 10.48
C LEU A 77 -8.44 -17.29 10.33
N ARG A 78 -8.55 -18.45 9.65
CA ARG A 78 -9.82 -19.17 9.46
C ARG A 78 -10.43 -19.63 10.78
N THR A 79 -9.63 -20.17 11.70
CA THR A 79 -10.13 -20.62 13.01
C THR A 79 -10.59 -19.44 13.88
N LEU A 80 -9.87 -18.33 13.87
CA LEU A 80 -10.27 -17.11 14.58
C LEU A 80 -11.54 -16.49 13.95
N GLY A 81 -11.70 -16.56 12.62
CA GLY A 81 -12.88 -16.09 11.89
C GLY A 81 -14.18 -16.82 12.25
N LEU A 82 -14.11 -18.05 12.76
CA LEU A 82 -15.29 -18.78 13.25
C LEU A 82 -15.94 -18.09 14.46
N PHE A 83 -15.14 -17.40 15.26
CA PHE A 83 -15.57 -16.76 16.50
C PHE A 83 -15.66 -15.23 16.39
N ASN A 84 -15.20 -14.66 15.27
CA ASN A 84 -15.16 -13.21 15.07
C ASN A 84 -15.67 -12.84 13.69
N ARG A 85 -16.89 -12.29 13.63
CA ARG A 85 -17.57 -11.92 12.38
C ARG A 85 -16.79 -10.92 11.53
N PRO A 86 -16.27 -9.78 12.05
CA PRO A 86 -15.41 -8.87 11.28
C PRO A 86 -14.18 -9.56 10.67
N LEU A 87 -13.53 -10.46 11.42
CA LEU A 87 -12.39 -11.21 10.92
C LEU A 87 -12.77 -12.17 9.81
N ARG A 88 -13.95 -12.81 9.89
CA ARG A 88 -14.46 -13.68 8.82
C ARG A 88 -14.67 -12.92 7.52
N GLU A 89 -15.24 -11.71 7.58
CA GLU A 89 -15.42 -10.84 6.41
C GLU A 89 -14.06 -10.43 5.81
N THR A 90 -13.07 -10.15 6.64
CA THR A 90 -11.69 -9.87 6.20
C THR A 90 -11.06 -11.09 5.51
N ILE A 91 -11.36 -12.32 5.95
CA ILE A 91 -10.83 -13.54 5.34
C ILE A 91 -11.35 -13.72 3.91
N GLU A 92 -12.57 -13.30 3.61
CA GLU A 92 -13.12 -13.34 2.26
C GLU A 92 -12.36 -12.44 1.27
N MET A 93 -11.66 -11.39 1.78
CA MET A 93 -10.84 -10.48 0.99
C MET A 93 -9.36 -10.92 0.91
N LEU A 94 -8.96 -12.02 1.55
CA LEU A 94 -7.55 -12.44 1.56
C LEU A 94 -7.01 -12.77 0.16
N TYR A 95 -7.86 -13.07 -0.81
CA TYR A 95 -7.45 -13.30 -2.19
C TYR A 95 -6.69 -12.10 -2.79
N GLU A 96 -7.02 -10.87 -2.39
CA GLU A 96 -6.30 -9.66 -2.82
C GLU A 96 -4.83 -9.66 -2.42
N PHE A 97 -4.48 -10.39 -1.36
CA PHE A 97 -3.11 -10.52 -0.86
C PHE A 97 -2.43 -11.83 -1.24
N GLU A 98 -3.13 -12.70 -1.98
CA GLU A 98 -2.63 -14.00 -2.43
C GLU A 98 -2.31 -14.01 -3.92
N GLU A 99 -2.87 -13.06 -4.67
CA GLU A 99 -2.68 -12.89 -6.09
C GLU A 99 -2.01 -11.53 -6.39
N PRO A 100 -1.33 -11.40 -7.54
CA PRO A 100 -0.77 -10.11 -7.93
C PRO A 100 -1.88 -9.07 -8.10
N PHE A 101 -1.69 -7.90 -7.48
CA PHE A 101 -2.56 -6.75 -7.67
C PHE A 101 -1.78 -5.61 -8.34
N VAL A 102 -1.77 -5.60 -9.66
CA VAL A 102 -1.03 -4.64 -10.49
C VAL A 102 -2.01 -3.73 -11.21
N VAL A 103 -1.92 -2.44 -10.93
CA VAL A 103 -2.80 -1.42 -11.53
C VAL A 103 -2.17 -0.86 -12.79
N ASP A 104 -2.90 -0.91 -13.89
CA ASP A 104 -2.54 -0.21 -15.14
C ASP A 104 -3.08 1.22 -15.11
N TYR A 105 -2.17 2.18 -15.04
CA TYR A 105 -2.45 3.62 -15.06
C TYR A 105 -1.93 4.30 -16.33
N SER A 106 -1.66 3.53 -17.38
CA SER A 106 -1.08 4.02 -18.63
C SER A 106 -1.95 5.10 -19.31
N ASP A 107 -3.28 4.97 -19.22
CA ASP A 107 -4.22 5.96 -19.76
C ASP A 107 -4.09 7.32 -19.09
N PHE A 108 -4.01 7.34 -17.76
CA PHE A 108 -3.78 8.58 -17.01
C PHE A 108 -2.44 9.21 -17.40
N THR A 109 -1.38 8.42 -17.38
CA THR A 109 -0.02 8.89 -17.67
C THR A 109 0.08 9.47 -19.09
N ARG A 110 -0.56 8.84 -20.06
CA ARG A 110 -0.59 9.30 -21.45
C ARG A 110 -1.34 10.62 -21.60
N THR A 111 -2.40 10.83 -20.82
CA THR A 111 -3.28 12.01 -20.96
C THR A 111 -2.80 13.19 -20.12
N PHE A 112 -2.37 12.94 -18.88
CA PHE A 112 -2.09 13.98 -17.88
C PHE A 112 -0.63 13.98 -17.38
N GLY A 113 0.17 13.01 -17.81
CA GLY A 113 1.54 12.83 -17.33
C GLY A 113 1.63 11.97 -16.07
N ASN A 114 2.86 11.60 -15.71
CA ASN A 114 3.13 10.84 -14.49
C ASN A 114 3.58 11.79 -13.38
N HIS A 115 2.85 11.78 -12.26
CA HIS A 115 3.15 12.59 -11.08
C HIS A 115 3.44 11.71 -9.83
N ALA A 116 3.59 10.39 -10.03
CA ALA A 116 3.85 9.47 -8.94
C ALA A 116 5.21 9.75 -8.29
N THR A 117 5.22 9.83 -6.99
CA THR A 117 6.43 9.95 -6.17
C THR A 117 7.13 8.58 -6.11
N PRO A 118 8.45 8.48 -6.37
CA PRO A 118 9.18 7.22 -6.25
C PRO A 118 8.95 6.54 -4.90
N LEU A 119 8.79 5.22 -4.88
CA LEU A 119 8.37 4.47 -3.68
C LEU A 119 9.31 4.68 -2.49
N GLY A 120 10.61 4.74 -2.72
CA GLY A 120 11.61 4.99 -1.67
C GLY A 120 11.45 6.39 -1.04
N GLU A 121 11.12 7.41 -1.84
CA GLU A 121 10.84 8.77 -1.35
C GLU A 121 9.53 8.80 -0.57
N ALA A 122 8.46 8.23 -1.12
CA ALA A 122 7.15 8.12 -0.49
C ALA A 122 7.24 7.41 0.88
N THR A 123 8.04 6.33 0.96
CA THR A 123 8.31 5.59 2.19
C THR A 123 9.01 6.45 3.23
N ARG A 124 10.07 7.17 2.83
CA ARG A 124 10.83 8.08 3.71
C ARG A 124 9.94 9.19 4.29
N GLU A 125 9.16 9.84 3.43
CA GLU A 125 8.23 10.89 3.84
C GLU A 125 7.17 10.35 4.83
N THR A 126 6.61 9.17 4.54
CA THR A 126 5.63 8.53 5.41
C THR A 126 6.22 8.20 6.77
N VAL A 127 7.42 7.61 6.82
CA VAL A 127 8.11 7.28 8.09
C VAL A 127 8.43 8.55 8.87
N ARG A 128 8.89 9.61 8.21
CA ARG A 128 9.14 10.92 8.83
C ARG A 128 7.87 11.48 9.47
N TRP A 129 6.78 11.50 8.71
CA TRP A 129 5.48 11.97 9.20
C TRP A 129 5.03 11.22 10.47
N TYR A 130 5.12 9.88 10.47
CA TYR A 130 4.78 9.07 11.64
C TYR A 130 5.68 9.34 12.85
N ARG A 131 6.97 9.59 12.66
CA ARG A 131 7.88 9.96 13.75
C ARG A 131 7.48 11.29 14.40
N GLU A 132 7.14 12.28 13.62
CA GLU A 132 6.76 13.63 14.07
C GLU A 132 5.39 13.63 14.78
N HIS A 133 4.42 12.86 14.27
CA HIS A 133 3.06 12.88 14.79
C HIS A 133 2.82 11.92 15.96
N ARG A 134 3.60 10.84 16.07
CA ARG A 134 3.52 9.93 17.22
C ARG A 134 3.94 10.59 18.55
N SER A 135 4.75 11.64 18.51
CA SER A 135 5.16 12.39 19.70
C SER A 135 4.06 13.34 20.21
N ARG A 136 3.06 13.69 19.39
CA ARG A 136 1.97 14.60 19.73
C ARG A 136 0.74 13.93 20.35
N GLY A 137 0.68 12.61 20.34
CA GLY A 137 -0.46 11.81 20.83
C GLY A 137 -0.24 11.12 22.18
N ARG A 138 0.74 11.61 23.00
CA ARG A 138 0.96 11.16 24.38
C ARG A 138 0.74 12.30 25.35
#